data_191d7698444bfdae4150bcbe738735cd
#
_entry.id   191d7698444bfdae4150bcbe738735cd
#
_cell.length_a   1.000
_cell.length_b   1.000
_cell.length_c   1.000
_cell.angle_alpha   90.00
_cell.angle_beta   90.00
_cell.angle_gamma   90.00
#
_symmetry.space_group_name_H-M   'P 1'
#
loop_
_entity.id
_entity.type
_entity.pdbx_description
1 polymer ?
#
loop_
_entity_poly.entity_id
_entity_poly.type
_entity_poly.pdbx_seq_one_letter_code
_entity_poly.pdbx_strand_id
1 'polypeptide(L)'
;MSAVIDLHVPDLEARILPGLEAVEDRLHQAVSHSRDLVTELTSHLAQAGGKRMRPLLTLVAAQFGDPERALSNEVLTAATGIELTHLASLYHDDVMDSAPTRRGVQSAQHLWGNNRAILAGDILFARASAMIATLGDETVRYHAITFERLCMGQLNETFGPQDGDDPLKFYIQVLADKTGSLVASAAAFGAMHAGADQATIDALTQFGERLGVAFQIADDVIDLGPEAGASGKTPGTDLREGVDTLPVLLLRRAQSNGNLDPEGQKILSMLGGDLSSDQALAALVERLREHDVVSQTRELARQWCDSSLECIADLPDG
;
A
#
# COMPACT_ATOMS: atom_id res chain seq x y z
N MET A 1 -6.40 19.86 -3.24
CA MET A 1 -7.70 19.15 -3.18
C MET A 1 -7.39 17.68 -3.37
N SER A 2 -7.65 16.85 -2.36
CA SER A 2 -7.56 15.40 -2.50
C SER A 2 -8.49 14.96 -3.63
N ALA A 3 -8.04 14.07 -4.52
CA ALA A 3 -8.93 13.49 -5.53
C ALA A 3 -10.00 12.70 -4.76
N VAL A 4 -11.23 13.22 -4.75
CA VAL A 4 -12.37 12.50 -4.18
C VAL A 4 -12.56 11.25 -5.03
N ILE A 5 -12.47 10.08 -4.42
CA ILE A 5 -12.76 8.82 -5.10
C ILE A 5 -14.28 8.80 -5.26
N ASP A 6 -14.73 8.70 -6.50
CA ASP A 6 -16.14 8.48 -6.83
C ASP A 6 -16.48 7.01 -6.51
N LEU A 7 -17.29 6.81 -5.48
CA LEU A 7 -17.73 5.47 -5.06
C LEU A 7 -18.95 5.00 -5.88
N HIS A 8 -19.53 5.87 -6.71
CA HIS A 8 -20.76 5.61 -7.45
C HIS A 8 -21.98 5.22 -6.55
N VAL A 9 -21.90 5.56 -5.24
CA VAL A 9 -22.95 5.33 -4.24
C VAL A 9 -23.20 6.64 -3.48
N PRO A 10 -24.05 7.54 -4.00
CA PRO A 10 -24.21 8.91 -3.48
C PRO A 10 -24.57 8.98 -1.98
N ASP A 11 -25.39 8.06 -1.47
CA ASP A 11 -25.78 8.03 -0.07
C ASP A 11 -24.61 7.67 0.86
N LEU A 12 -23.73 6.77 0.41
CA LEU A 12 -22.50 6.42 1.13
C LEU A 12 -21.50 7.56 1.08
N GLU A 13 -21.34 8.19 -0.08
CA GLU A 13 -20.47 9.36 -0.24
C GLU A 13 -20.87 10.50 0.70
N ALA A 14 -22.18 10.81 0.77
CA ALA A 14 -22.69 11.85 1.65
C ALA A 14 -22.40 11.56 3.13
N ARG A 15 -22.37 10.27 3.54
CA ARG A 15 -22.02 9.87 4.91
C ARG A 15 -20.51 9.95 5.20
N ILE A 16 -19.66 9.69 4.20
CA ILE A 16 -18.20 9.53 4.37
C ILE A 16 -17.45 10.85 4.16
N LEU A 17 -17.88 11.69 3.21
CA LEU A 17 -17.17 12.92 2.85
C LEU A 17 -16.85 13.84 4.05
N PRO A 18 -17.77 14.11 5.00
CA PRO A 18 -17.45 14.91 6.19
C PRO A 18 -16.34 14.26 7.04
N GLY A 19 -16.29 12.92 7.09
CA GLY A 19 -15.25 12.19 7.79
C GLY A 19 -13.89 12.32 7.11
N LEU A 20 -13.83 12.26 5.78
CA LEU A 20 -12.60 12.47 5.02
C LEU A 20 -12.04 13.89 5.19
N GLU A 21 -12.90 14.90 5.18
CA GLU A 21 -12.52 16.30 5.45
C GLU A 21 -11.96 16.45 6.87
N ALA A 22 -12.64 15.85 7.86
CA ALA A 22 -12.18 15.88 9.25
C ALA A 22 -10.83 15.14 9.44
N VAL A 23 -10.60 14.04 8.73
CA VAL A 23 -9.31 13.34 8.74
C VAL A 23 -8.22 14.19 8.10
N GLU A 24 -8.48 14.87 6.99
CA GLU A 24 -7.51 15.75 6.35
C GLU A 24 -7.10 16.90 7.27
N ASP A 25 -8.05 17.54 7.95
CA ASP A 25 -7.77 18.60 8.95
C ASP A 25 -6.91 18.06 10.10
N ARG A 26 -7.20 16.85 10.60
CA ARG A 26 -6.41 16.20 11.66
C ARG A 26 -5.00 15.82 11.18
N LEU A 27 -4.85 15.39 9.94
CA LEU A 27 -3.55 15.13 9.32
C LEU A 27 -2.73 16.41 9.27
N HIS A 28 -3.32 17.53 8.79
CA HIS A 28 -2.64 18.83 8.76
C HIS A 28 -2.19 19.28 10.16
N GLN A 29 -3.02 19.09 11.17
CA GLN A 29 -2.65 19.39 12.56
C GLN A 29 -1.53 18.48 13.05
N ALA A 30 -1.64 17.16 12.78
CA ALA A 30 -0.68 16.17 13.22
C ALA A 30 0.71 16.35 12.58
N VAL A 31 0.82 16.82 11.34
CA VAL A 31 2.11 17.07 10.69
C VAL A 31 2.70 18.45 11.04
N SER A 32 1.95 19.33 11.70
CA SER A 32 2.41 20.66 12.11
C SER A 32 3.26 20.61 13.38
N HIS A 33 4.18 21.57 13.52
CA HIS A 33 5.03 21.72 14.71
C HIS A 33 5.29 23.20 15.01
N SER A 34 5.76 23.50 16.23
CA SER A 34 6.14 24.87 16.62
C SER A 34 7.41 25.40 15.92
N ARG A 35 8.20 24.50 15.30
CA ARG A 35 9.38 24.86 14.51
C ARG A 35 9.06 24.69 13.03
N ASP A 36 9.21 25.74 12.26
CA ASP A 36 8.89 25.78 10.81
C ASP A 36 9.60 24.68 10.02
N LEU A 37 10.90 24.46 10.27
CA LEU A 37 11.67 23.42 9.59
C LEU A 37 11.11 22.01 9.84
N VAL A 38 10.61 21.72 11.05
CA VAL A 38 10.01 20.41 11.36
C VAL A 38 8.67 20.28 10.64
N THR A 39 7.87 21.35 10.62
CA THR A 39 6.61 21.37 9.86
C THR A 39 6.86 21.15 8.38
N GLU A 40 7.83 21.86 7.79
CA GLU A 40 8.20 21.69 6.38
C GLU A 40 8.54 20.23 6.05
N LEU A 41 9.38 19.59 6.88
CA LEU A 41 9.78 18.21 6.71
C LEU A 41 8.61 17.24 6.86
N THR A 42 7.82 17.34 7.94
CA THR A 42 6.76 16.37 8.26
C THR A 42 5.51 16.54 7.41
N SER A 43 5.25 17.76 6.89
CA SER A 43 4.08 18.04 6.05
C SER A 43 4.30 17.76 4.56
N HIS A 44 5.52 17.60 4.12
CA HIS A 44 5.90 17.53 2.70
C HIS A 44 5.07 16.49 1.91
N LEU A 45 5.08 15.22 2.32
CA LEU A 45 4.30 14.18 1.64
C LEU A 45 2.80 14.25 1.92
N ALA A 46 2.38 14.82 3.04
CA ALA A 46 0.97 15.06 3.32
C ALA A 46 0.39 16.11 2.36
N GLN A 47 1.13 17.20 2.11
CA GLN A 47 0.77 18.29 1.19
C GLN A 47 0.87 17.89 -0.28
N ALA A 48 1.78 16.97 -0.62
CA ALA A 48 1.86 16.40 -1.97
C ALA A 48 0.57 15.64 -2.37
N GLY A 49 -0.35 15.44 -1.42
CA GLY A 49 -1.64 14.81 -1.64
C GLY A 49 -1.59 13.29 -1.48
N GLY A 50 -2.56 12.63 -2.10
CA GLY A 50 -2.72 11.18 -2.06
C GLY A 50 -4.19 10.81 -2.16
N LYS A 51 -4.47 9.57 -2.55
CA LYS A 51 -5.85 9.07 -2.74
C LYS A 51 -6.59 8.84 -1.41
N ARG A 52 -5.89 8.92 -0.26
CA ARG A 52 -6.46 8.67 1.08
C ARG A 52 -7.27 7.36 1.18
N MET A 53 -6.81 6.33 0.49
CA MET A 53 -7.50 5.03 0.42
C MET A 53 -7.70 4.39 1.80
N ARG A 54 -6.70 4.52 2.70
CA ARG A 54 -6.78 3.92 4.05
C ARG A 54 -7.79 4.65 4.93
N PRO A 55 -7.78 5.99 5.04
CA PRO A 55 -8.87 6.74 5.68
C PRO A 55 -10.25 6.42 5.09
N LEU A 56 -10.38 6.38 3.76
CA LEU A 56 -11.61 6.02 3.10
C LEU A 56 -12.10 4.64 3.56
N LEU A 57 -11.22 3.63 3.51
CA LEU A 57 -11.57 2.28 3.94
C LEU A 57 -11.96 2.21 5.42
N THR A 58 -11.27 2.96 6.29
CA THR A 58 -11.64 3.05 7.72
C THR A 58 -13.06 3.59 7.88
N LEU A 59 -13.42 4.64 7.16
CA LEU A 59 -14.74 5.25 7.22
C LEU A 59 -15.84 4.38 6.59
N VAL A 60 -15.52 3.65 5.52
CA VAL A 60 -16.43 2.65 4.92
C VAL A 60 -16.65 1.50 5.89
N ALA A 61 -15.59 0.93 6.45
CA ALA A 61 -15.69 -0.16 7.41
C ALA A 61 -16.46 0.24 8.69
N ALA A 62 -16.40 1.50 9.09
CA ALA A 62 -17.16 2.02 10.21
C ALA A 62 -18.69 1.99 9.97
N GLN A 63 -19.15 1.92 8.70
CA GLN A 63 -20.58 1.82 8.39
C GLN A 63 -21.20 0.47 8.78
N PHE A 64 -20.35 -0.55 9.03
CA PHE A 64 -20.80 -1.87 9.52
C PHE A 64 -20.99 -1.94 11.04
N GLY A 65 -20.68 -0.86 11.76
CA GLY A 65 -20.92 -0.73 13.19
C GLY A 65 -22.19 0.09 13.50
N ASP A 66 -22.15 0.78 14.65
CA ASP A 66 -23.22 1.71 15.04
C ASP A 66 -23.16 2.98 14.18
N PRO A 67 -24.22 3.33 13.44
CA PRO A 67 -24.26 4.54 12.59
C PRO A 67 -23.97 5.83 13.35
N GLU A 68 -24.34 5.92 14.65
CA GLU A 68 -24.06 7.10 15.47
C GLU A 68 -22.55 7.24 15.78
N ARG A 69 -21.80 6.14 15.68
CA ARG A 69 -20.36 6.08 15.92
C ARG A 69 -19.51 6.10 14.66
N ALA A 70 -20.11 5.97 13.47
CA ALA A 70 -19.39 5.87 12.20
C ALA A 70 -18.46 7.05 11.90
N LEU A 71 -18.74 8.24 12.45
CA LEU A 71 -17.86 9.42 12.39
C LEU A 71 -17.46 9.88 13.81
N SER A 72 -17.37 8.97 14.77
CA SER A 72 -16.93 9.28 16.14
C SER A 72 -15.49 9.79 16.16
N ASN A 73 -15.12 10.43 17.25
CA ASN A 73 -13.74 10.88 17.47
C ASN A 73 -12.75 9.71 17.38
N GLU A 74 -13.13 8.53 17.85
CA GLU A 74 -12.32 7.31 17.84
C GLU A 74 -12.08 6.82 16.41
N VAL A 75 -13.12 6.74 15.57
CA VAL A 75 -13.00 6.35 14.15
C VAL A 75 -12.11 7.34 13.39
N LEU A 76 -12.34 8.64 13.56
CA LEU A 76 -11.54 9.67 12.90
C LEU A 76 -10.07 9.66 13.38
N THR A 77 -9.84 9.37 14.66
CA THR A 77 -8.49 9.23 15.22
C THR A 77 -7.79 8.00 14.65
N ALA A 78 -8.49 6.87 14.54
CA ALA A 78 -7.97 5.65 13.93
C ALA A 78 -7.59 5.88 12.47
N ALA A 79 -8.49 6.47 11.66
CA ALA A 79 -8.24 6.79 10.26
C ALA A 79 -7.01 7.70 10.07
N THR A 80 -6.87 8.72 10.92
CA THR A 80 -5.72 9.62 10.91
C THR A 80 -4.44 8.91 11.31
N GLY A 81 -4.46 8.10 12.37
CA GLY A 81 -3.29 7.35 12.84
C GLY A 81 -2.76 6.36 11.82
N ILE A 82 -3.66 5.64 11.12
CA ILE A 82 -3.29 4.73 10.03
C ILE A 82 -2.67 5.48 8.85
N GLU A 83 -3.24 6.61 8.44
CA GLU A 83 -2.65 7.40 7.35
C GLU A 83 -1.29 8.02 7.74
N LEU A 84 -1.12 8.45 9.00
CA LEU A 84 0.18 8.91 9.49
C LEU A 84 1.22 7.78 9.48
N THR A 85 0.83 6.57 9.87
CA THR A 85 1.70 5.38 9.79
C THR A 85 2.13 5.13 8.36
N HIS A 86 1.19 5.21 7.39
CA HIS A 86 1.52 5.10 5.98
C HIS A 86 2.44 6.22 5.48
N LEU A 87 2.16 7.48 5.85
CA LEU A 87 3.02 8.59 5.47
C LEU A 87 4.45 8.41 6.00
N ALA A 88 4.58 7.96 7.25
CA ALA A 88 5.87 7.68 7.88
C ALA A 88 6.65 6.59 7.13
N SER A 89 5.97 5.47 6.74
CA SER A 89 6.62 4.41 5.96
C SER A 89 7.14 4.94 4.62
N LEU A 90 6.39 5.81 3.93
CA LEU A 90 6.85 6.38 2.66
C LEU A 90 8.13 7.21 2.78
N TYR A 91 8.36 7.91 3.91
CA TYR A 91 9.64 8.62 4.14
C TYR A 91 10.80 7.64 4.26
N HIS A 92 10.59 6.49 4.91
CA HIS A 92 11.62 5.47 5.07
C HIS A 92 11.83 4.69 3.77
N ASP A 93 10.76 4.33 3.07
CA ASP A 93 10.82 3.66 1.77
C ASP A 93 11.63 4.51 0.77
N ASP A 94 11.36 5.83 0.67
CA ASP A 94 12.11 6.73 -0.22
C ASP A 94 13.61 6.72 0.05
N VAL A 95 14.03 6.58 1.31
CA VAL A 95 15.45 6.48 1.68
C VAL A 95 16.03 5.12 1.28
N MET A 96 15.32 4.02 1.55
CA MET A 96 15.76 2.67 1.25
C MET A 96 15.87 2.43 -0.26
N ASP A 97 14.89 2.95 -1.01
CA ASP A 97 14.81 2.80 -2.46
C ASP A 97 15.61 3.89 -3.21
N SER A 98 16.25 4.84 -2.48
CA SER A 98 16.89 6.01 -3.07
C SER A 98 16.01 6.76 -4.05
N ALA A 99 14.71 6.78 -3.82
CA ALA A 99 13.71 7.31 -4.72
C ALA A 99 13.88 8.84 -4.91
N PRO A 100 14.02 9.36 -6.14
CA PRO A 100 14.20 10.79 -6.38
C PRO A 100 12.91 11.57 -6.21
N THR A 101 11.76 10.94 -6.43
CA THR A 101 10.44 11.58 -6.40
C THR A 101 9.39 10.69 -5.72
N ARG A 102 8.40 11.31 -5.08
CA ARG A 102 7.23 10.66 -4.50
C ARG A 102 6.00 11.54 -4.71
N ARG A 103 4.89 10.96 -5.19
CA ARG A 103 3.64 11.69 -5.44
C ARG A 103 3.82 12.92 -6.36
N GLY A 104 4.73 12.83 -7.34
CA GLY A 104 4.99 13.91 -8.31
C GLY A 104 5.84 15.07 -7.78
N VAL A 105 6.32 15.01 -6.53
CA VAL A 105 7.27 15.96 -5.95
C VAL A 105 8.60 15.28 -5.65
N GLN A 106 9.68 16.05 -5.47
CA GLN A 106 10.96 15.50 -5.02
C GLN A 106 10.79 14.83 -3.66
N SER A 107 11.42 13.68 -3.45
CA SER A 107 11.37 12.98 -2.17
C SER A 107 12.07 13.76 -1.06
N ALA A 108 11.69 13.52 0.18
CA ALA A 108 12.30 14.20 1.33
C ALA A 108 13.81 13.92 1.43
N GLN A 109 14.23 12.68 1.14
CA GLN A 109 15.66 12.32 1.14
C GLN A 109 16.44 13.06 0.05
N HIS A 110 15.84 13.33 -1.09
CA HIS A 110 16.47 14.09 -2.17
C HIS A 110 16.60 15.58 -1.82
N LEU A 111 15.60 16.18 -1.16
CA LEU A 111 15.59 17.59 -0.75
C LEU A 111 16.49 17.88 0.46
N TRP A 112 16.43 17.03 1.48
CA TRP A 112 17.03 17.32 2.79
C TRP A 112 18.04 16.29 3.27
N GLY A 113 18.25 15.21 2.52
CA GLY A 113 19.15 14.11 2.84
C GLY A 113 18.54 13.07 3.77
N ASN A 114 19.12 11.86 3.74
CA ASN A 114 18.62 10.66 4.41
C ASN A 114 18.33 10.86 5.90
N ASN A 115 19.26 11.48 6.65
CA ASN A 115 19.09 11.65 8.10
C ASN A 115 17.83 12.44 8.47
N ARG A 116 17.50 13.48 7.69
CA ARG A 116 16.33 14.30 7.94
C ARG A 116 15.05 13.58 7.51
N ALA A 117 15.09 12.84 6.41
CA ALA A 117 13.96 12.03 5.96
C ALA A 117 13.61 10.93 6.97
N ILE A 118 14.61 10.19 7.48
CA ILE A 118 14.43 9.18 8.52
C ILE A 118 13.80 9.80 9.75
N LEU A 119 14.35 10.91 10.27
CA LEU A 119 13.81 11.58 11.46
C LEU A 119 12.39 12.12 11.24
N ALA A 120 12.05 12.56 10.02
CA ALA A 120 10.68 12.97 9.69
C ALA A 120 9.71 11.77 9.78
N GLY A 121 10.10 10.62 9.23
CA GLY A 121 9.35 9.36 9.38
C GLY A 121 9.18 8.96 10.84
N ASP A 122 10.25 8.99 11.65
CA ASP A 122 10.21 8.67 13.08
C ASP A 122 9.25 9.59 13.86
N ILE A 123 9.24 10.89 13.56
CA ILE A 123 8.31 11.85 14.18
C ILE A 123 6.86 11.49 13.82
N LEU A 124 6.59 11.15 12.56
CA LEU A 124 5.25 10.76 12.12
C LEU A 124 4.79 9.45 12.78
N PHE A 125 5.68 8.45 12.87
CA PHE A 125 5.39 7.21 13.62
C PHE A 125 5.11 7.46 15.09
N ALA A 126 5.90 8.32 15.74
CA ALA A 126 5.66 8.67 17.14
C ALA A 126 4.29 9.35 17.33
N ARG A 127 3.89 10.22 16.41
CA ARG A 127 2.58 10.88 16.43
C ARG A 127 1.44 9.90 16.17
N ALA A 128 1.58 9.03 15.18
CA ALA A 128 0.63 7.96 14.92
C ALA A 128 0.43 7.09 16.15
N SER A 129 1.52 6.63 16.77
CA SER A 129 1.49 5.82 17.98
C SER A 129 0.82 6.55 19.16
N ALA A 130 1.10 7.84 19.36
CA ALA A 130 0.46 8.64 20.40
C ALA A 130 -1.05 8.79 20.16
N MET A 131 -1.50 8.95 18.92
CA MET A 131 -2.92 8.99 18.58
C MET A 131 -3.59 7.64 18.82
N ILE A 132 -3.00 6.56 18.31
CA ILE A 132 -3.50 5.19 18.50
C ILE A 132 -3.57 4.81 19.99
N ALA A 133 -2.65 5.29 20.82
CA ALA A 133 -2.65 5.04 22.25
C ALA A 133 -3.89 5.62 22.98
N THR A 134 -4.58 6.60 22.41
CA THR A 134 -5.84 7.12 22.95
C THR A 134 -7.04 6.21 22.71
N LEU A 135 -6.90 5.19 21.85
CA LEU A 135 -7.97 4.29 21.41
C LEU A 135 -8.07 2.99 22.25
N GLY A 136 -7.15 2.79 23.20
CA GLY A 136 -7.14 1.66 24.11
C GLY A 136 -6.11 0.57 23.74
N ASP A 137 -5.91 -0.34 24.68
CA ASP A 137 -4.80 -1.32 24.68
C ASP A 137 -4.88 -2.29 23.50
N GLU A 138 -6.09 -2.69 23.11
CA GLU A 138 -6.30 -3.62 22.00
C GLU A 138 -5.84 -2.99 20.67
N THR A 139 -6.20 -1.73 20.42
CA THR A 139 -5.81 -0.99 19.23
C THR A 139 -4.29 -0.76 19.21
N VAL A 140 -3.69 -0.46 20.36
CA VAL A 140 -2.22 -0.31 20.48
C VAL A 140 -1.52 -1.61 20.11
N ARG A 141 -1.98 -2.74 20.66
CA ARG A 141 -1.39 -4.06 20.38
C ARG A 141 -1.52 -4.41 18.91
N TYR A 142 -2.69 -4.19 18.32
CA TYR A 142 -2.93 -4.45 16.90
C TYR A 142 -2.01 -3.58 16.02
N HIS A 143 -1.93 -2.29 16.29
CA HIS A 143 -1.06 -1.37 15.56
C HIS A 143 0.43 -1.76 15.66
N ALA A 144 0.88 -2.19 16.84
CA ALA A 144 2.26 -2.65 17.04
C ALA A 144 2.57 -3.91 16.20
N ILE A 145 1.66 -4.89 16.15
CA ILE A 145 1.79 -6.08 15.29
C ILE A 145 1.81 -5.68 13.81
N THR A 146 0.94 -4.75 13.42
CA THR A 146 0.92 -4.23 12.04
C THR A 146 2.23 -3.57 11.66
N PHE A 147 2.79 -2.77 12.56
CA PHE A 147 4.08 -2.11 12.33
C PHE A 147 5.23 -3.13 12.23
N GLU A 148 5.24 -4.16 13.09
CA GLU A 148 6.19 -5.26 12.98
C GLU A 148 6.08 -5.95 11.61
N ARG A 149 4.86 -6.25 11.15
CA ARG A 149 4.63 -6.83 9.81
C ARG A 149 5.15 -5.92 8.70
N LEU A 150 4.90 -4.61 8.75
CA LEU A 150 5.45 -3.65 7.78
C LEU A 150 6.98 -3.73 7.73
N CYS A 151 7.64 -3.72 8.88
CA CYS A 151 9.10 -3.83 8.95
C CYS A 151 9.61 -5.17 8.42
N MET A 152 8.96 -6.28 8.77
CA MET A 152 9.32 -7.63 8.28
C MET A 152 9.08 -7.76 6.78
N GLY A 153 8.00 -7.19 6.25
CA GLY A 153 7.73 -7.15 4.81
C GLY A 153 8.84 -6.43 4.06
N GLN A 154 9.27 -5.27 4.56
CA GLN A 154 10.37 -4.49 3.97
C GLN A 154 11.72 -5.24 4.05
N LEU A 155 12.01 -5.88 5.18
CA LEU A 155 13.22 -6.70 5.32
C LEU A 155 13.21 -7.89 4.36
N ASN A 156 12.10 -8.61 4.28
CA ASN A 156 11.94 -9.75 3.38
C ASN A 156 12.07 -9.33 1.91
N GLU A 157 11.49 -8.19 1.51
CA GLU A 157 11.66 -7.65 0.17
C GLU A 157 13.14 -7.36 -0.14
N THR A 158 13.87 -6.80 0.83
CA THR A 158 15.28 -6.45 0.66
C THR A 158 16.19 -7.67 0.58
N PHE A 159 15.95 -8.69 1.41
CA PHE A 159 16.83 -9.87 1.47
C PHE A 159 16.44 -11.00 0.51
N GLY A 160 15.19 -11.02 0.06
CA GLY A 160 14.65 -12.07 -0.80
C GLY A 160 14.40 -13.41 -0.09
N PRO A 161 13.89 -14.42 -0.82
CA PRO A 161 13.62 -15.74 -0.29
C PRO A 161 14.92 -16.50 0.05
N GLN A 162 14.84 -17.38 1.05
CA GLN A 162 15.95 -18.27 1.42
C GLN A 162 15.92 -19.57 0.60
N ASP A 163 17.02 -20.34 0.68
CA ASP A 163 17.09 -21.64 0.04
C ASP A 163 15.97 -22.58 0.56
N GLY A 164 15.14 -23.06 -0.36
CA GLY A 164 14.01 -23.95 -0.06
C GLY A 164 12.65 -23.24 0.03
N ASP A 165 12.60 -21.92 0.04
CA ASP A 165 11.35 -21.18 -0.04
C ASP A 165 10.71 -21.32 -1.43
N ASP A 166 9.37 -21.31 -1.48
CA ASP A 166 8.62 -21.08 -2.72
C ASP A 166 8.63 -19.58 -3.03
N PRO A 167 9.32 -19.11 -4.09
CA PRO A 167 9.46 -17.68 -4.35
C PRO A 167 8.12 -16.96 -4.53
N LEU A 168 7.10 -17.63 -5.09
CA LEU A 168 5.79 -17.04 -5.30
C LEU A 168 5.04 -16.88 -3.98
N LYS A 169 5.08 -17.87 -3.10
CA LYS A 169 4.46 -17.77 -1.77
C LYS A 169 5.16 -16.72 -0.93
N PHE A 170 6.49 -16.68 -0.99
CA PHE A 170 7.30 -15.68 -0.32
C PHE A 170 6.92 -14.26 -0.77
N TYR A 171 6.83 -14.04 -2.08
CA TYR A 171 6.42 -12.76 -2.65
C TYR A 171 5.03 -12.32 -2.18
N ILE A 172 4.03 -13.21 -2.24
CA ILE A 172 2.67 -12.91 -1.74
C ILE A 172 2.69 -12.55 -0.25
N GLN A 173 3.53 -13.22 0.55
CA GLN A 173 3.68 -12.89 1.98
C GLN A 173 4.29 -11.50 2.17
N VAL A 174 5.28 -11.11 1.36
CA VAL A 174 5.83 -9.74 1.37
C VAL A 174 4.74 -8.72 1.07
N LEU A 175 3.92 -8.95 0.05
CA LEU A 175 2.80 -8.05 -0.28
C LEU A 175 1.76 -7.97 0.86
N ALA A 176 1.46 -9.10 1.49
CA ALA A 176 0.54 -9.16 2.64
C ALA A 176 1.10 -8.37 3.84
N ASP A 177 2.39 -8.49 4.12
CA ASP A 177 3.01 -7.82 5.26
C ASP A 177 3.27 -6.34 4.99
N LYS A 178 3.81 -5.98 3.83
CA LYS A 178 4.17 -4.60 3.49
C LYS A 178 2.94 -3.72 3.19
N THR A 179 1.93 -4.26 2.54
CA THR A 179 0.74 -3.50 2.11
C THR A 179 -0.55 -4.02 2.74
N GLY A 180 -0.82 -5.31 2.66
CA GLY A 180 -2.05 -5.92 3.15
C GLY A 180 -2.30 -5.66 4.63
N SER A 181 -1.28 -5.73 5.47
CA SER A 181 -1.39 -5.53 6.91
C SER A 181 -1.96 -4.18 7.32
N LEU A 182 -1.52 -3.10 6.65
CA LEU A 182 -2.00 -1.75 6.98
C LEU A 182 -3.39 -1.47 6.37
N VAL A 183 -3.74 -2.10 5.25
CA VAL A 183 -5.09 -2.06 4.68
C VAL A 183 -6.05 -2.84 5.58
N ALA A 184 -5.65 -4.00 6.09
CA ALA A 184 -6.39 -4.77 7.09
C ALA A 184 -6.65 -3.95 8.36
N SER A 185 -5.61 -3.26 8.87
CA SER A 185 -5.74 -2.40 10.05
C SER A 185 -6.73 -1.25 9.84
N ALA A 186 -6.75 -0.67 8.64
CA ALA A 186 -7.69 0.40 8.30
C ALA A 186 -9.14 -0.09 8.40
N ALA A 187 -9.45 -1.25 7.82
CA ALA A 187 -10.77 -1.86 7.88
C ALA A 187 -11.15 -2.30 9.32
N ALA A 188 -10.22 -2.99 10.00
CA ALA A 188 -10.43 -3.46 11.38
C ALA A 188 -10.74 -2.30 12.34
N PHE A 189 -9.95 -1.23 12.29
CA PHE A 189 -10.13 -0.10 13.22
C PHE A 189 -11.41 0.68 12.93
N GLY A 190 -11.81 0.81 11.66
CA GLY A 190 -13.11 1.41 11.31
C GLY A 190 -14.26 0.67 11.98
N ALA A 191 -14.35 -0.64 11.77
CA ALA A 191 -15.38 -1.49 12.34
C ALA A 191 -15.32 -1.54 13.88
N MET A 192 -14.13 -1.74 14.45
CA MET A 192 -13.91 -1.83 15.90
C MET A 192 -14.39 -0.57 16.62
N HIS A 193 -13.98 0.61 16.16
CA HIS A 193 -14.31 1.86 16.82
C HIS A 193 -15.72 2.36 16.54
N ALA A 194 -16.36 1.87 15.48
CA ALA A 194 -17.79 2.03 15.28
C ALA A 194 -18.63 1.03 16.09
N GLY A 195 -18.01 0.06 16.79
CA GLY A 195 -18.70 -0.88 17.68
C GLY A 195 -19.34 -2.06 16.96
N ALA A 196 -18.78 -2.47 15.81
CA ALA A 196 -19.13 -3.72 15.15
C ALA A 196 -18.80 -4.93 16.04
N ASP A 197 -19.47 -6.05 15.80
CA ASP A 197 -19.16 -7.30 16.49
C ASP A 197 -17.83 -7.92 15.98
N GLN A 198 -17.31 -8.89 16.72
CA GLN A 198 -16.01 -9.49 16.42
C GLN A 198 -16.01 -10.22 15.07
N ALA A 199 -17.11 -10.86 14.69
CA ALA A 199 -17.22 -11.57 13.42
C ALA A 199 -17.11 -10.59 12.23
N THR A 200 -17.76 -9.44 12.34
CA THR A 200 -17.67 -8.35 11.37
C THR A 200 -16.27 -7.76 11.29
N ILE A 201 -15.61 -7.54 12.44
CA ILE A 201 -14.23 -7.04 12.50
C ILE A 201 -13.28 -8.04 11.82
N ASP A 202 -13.42 -9.33 12.10
CA ASP A 202 -12.58 -10.38 11.53
C ASP A 202 -12.79 -10.50 10.00
N ALA A 203 -14.02 -10.43 9.54
CA ALA A 203 -14.36 -10.45 8.11
C ALA A 203 -13.75 -9.26 7.37
N LEU A 204 -13.91 -8.03 7.89
CA LEU A 204 -13.36 -6.81 7.31
C LEU A 204 -11.82 -6.77 7.38
N THR A 205 -11.23 -7.36 8.42
CA THR A 205 -9.78 -7.53 8.52
C THR A 205 -9.24 -8.40 7.39
N GLN A 206 -9.84 -9.57 7.16
CA GLN A 206 -9.46 -10.47 6.08
C GLN A 206 -9.70 -9.86 4.70
N PHE A 207 -10.85 -9.17 4.52
CA PHE A 207 -11.13 -8.39 3.32
C PHE A 207 -10.00 -7.40 3.02
N GLY A 208 -9.63 -6.58 4.02
CA GLY A 208 -8.61 -5.56 3.87
C GLY A 208 -7.23 -6.14 3.50
N GLU A 209 -6.82 -7.25 4.13
CA GLU A 209 -5.54 -7.90 3.82
C GLU A 209 -5.51 -8.42 2.38
N ARG A 210 -6.54 -9.15 1.94
CA ARG A 210 -6.63 -9.69 0.59
C ARG A 210 -6.74 -8.60 -0.47
N LEU A 211 -7.51 -7.54 -0.18
CA LEU A 211 -7.62 -6.36 -1.05
C LEU A 211 -6.26 -5.66 -1.22
N GLY A 212 -5.48 -5.53 -0.13
CA GLY A 212 -4.14 -4.97 -0.17
C GLY A 212 -3.18 -5.78 -1.06
N VAL A 213 -3.24 -7.11 -0.98
CA VAL A 213 -2.48 -8.01 -1.87
C VAL A 213 -2.93 -7.85 -3.32
N ALA A 214 -4.25 -7.87 -3.58
CA ALA A 214 -4.80 -7.68 -4.93
C ALA A 214 -4.34 -6.36 -5.54
N PHE A 215 -4.34 -5.29 -4.74
CA PHE A 215 -3.90 -3.96 -5.16
C PHE A 215 -2.43 -3.95 -5.59
N GLN A 216 -1.54 -4.59 -4.84
CA GLN A 216 -0.12 -4.67 -5.18
C GLN A 216 0.12 -5.51 -6.45
N ILE A 217 -0.55 -6.65 -6.61
CA ILE A 217 -0.47 -7.43 -7.84
C ILE A 217 -0.95 -6.63 -9.05
N ALA A 218 -1.99 -5.81 -8.88
CA ALA A 218 -2.46 -4.92 -9.94
C ALA A 218 -1.44 -3.80 -10.24
N ASP A 219 -0.75 -3.29 -9.23
CA ASP A 219 0.31 -2.27 -9.38
C ASP A 219 1.49 -2.81 -10.19
N ASP A 220 1.91 -4.07 -10.00
CA ASP A 220 2.93 -4.74 -10.82
C ASP A 220 2.57 -4.73 -12.32
N VAL A 221 1.28 -4.90 -12.64
CA VAL A 221 0.81 -4.85 -14.03
C VAL A 221 0.78 -3.41 -14.55
N ILE A 222 0.37 -2.46 -13.71
CA ILE A 222 0.30 -1.03 -14.06
C ILE A 222 1.70 -0.47 -14.32
N ASP A 223 2.71 -0.89 -13.53
CA ASP A 223 4.11 -0.45 -13.72
C ASP A 223 4.66 -0.86 -15.09
N LEU A 224 4.18 -1.95 -15.66
CA LEU A 224 4.49 -2.35 -17.03
C LEU A 224 3.67 -1.58 -18.08
N GLY A 225 2.59 -0.89 -17.69
CA GLY A 225 1.64 -0.24 -18.60
C GLY A 225 2.15 1.05 -19.23
N PRO A 226 1.55 1.52 -20.33
CA PRO A 226 1.84 2.84 -20.91
C PRO A 226 1.44 3.98 -19.98
N GLU A 227 0.55 3.72 -19.02
CA GLU A 227 0.07 4.67 -18.02
C GLU A 227 1.08 4.89 -16.88
N ALA A 228 2.09 4.04 -16.72
CA ALA A 228 3.18 4.26 -15.76
C ALA A 228 3.87 5.61 -16.00
N GLY A 229 4.03 6.03 -17.27
CA GLY A 229 4.55 7.34 -17.64
C GLY A 229 3.69 8.53 -17.17
N ALA A 230 2.38 8.34 -16.98
CA ALA A 230 1.49 9.37 -16.44
C ALA A 230 1.68 9.61 -14.94
N SER A 231 2.22 8.62 -14.21
CA SER A 231 2.59 8.74 -12.79
C SER A 231 3.96 9.40 -12.57
N GLY A 232 4.71 9.70 -13.65
CA GLY A 232 6.08 10.25 -13.59
C GLY A 232 7.16 9.20 -13.33
N LYS A 233 6.82 7.91 -13.30
CA LYS A 233 7.77 6.80 -13.20
C LYS A 233 8.16 6.28 -14.59
N THR A 234 9.40 5.83 -14.74
CA THR A 234 9.84 5.08 -15.93
C THR A 234 9.24 3.67 -15.84
N PRO A 235 8.49 3.18 -16.86
CA PRO A 235 7.97 1.82 -16.84
C PRO A 235 9.05 0.77 -16.61
N GLY A 236 8.78 -0.20 -15.75
CA GLY A 236 9.72 -1.28 -15.43
C GLY A 236 10.89 -0.86 -14.53
N THR A 237 10.74 0.18 -13.71
CA THR A 237 11.76 0.59 -12.74
C THR A 237 12.17 -0.57 -11.83
N ASP A 238 11.21 -1.35 -11.33
CA ASP A 238 11.47 -2.51 -10.48
C ASP A 238 12.35 -3.56 -11.18
N LEU A 239 12.16 -3.76 -12.49
CA LEU A 239 13.01 -4.67 -13.30
C LEU A 239 14.44 -4.17 -13.42
N ARG A 240 14.64 -2.84 -13.53
CA ARG A 240 15.96 -2.21 -13.56
C ARG A 240 16.69 -2.38 -12.23
N GLU A 241 15.94 -2.34 -11.13
CA GLU A 241 16.47 -2.52 -9.76
C GLU A 241 16.70 -4.00 -9.42
N GLY A 242 16.36 -4.90 -10.33
CA GLY A 242 16.54 -6.33 -10.17
C GLY A 242 15.48 -7.01 -9.29
N VAL A 243 14.34 -6.35 -9.08
CA VAL A 243 13.22 -6.90 -8.31
C VAL A 243 12.40 -7.82 -9.22
N ASP A 244 12.28 -9.08 -8.82
CA ASP A 244 11.41 -10.04 -9.50
C ASP A 244 9.94 -9.80 -9.10
N THR A 245 9.21 -8.99 -9.87
CA THR A 245 7.77 -8.77 -9.71
C THR A 245 6.97 -10.02 -10.12
N LEU A 246 5.67 -10.07 -9.83
CA LEU A 246 4.86 -11.26 -10.06
C LEU A 246 4.93 -11.82 -11.50
N PRO A 247 4.91 -11.01 -12.58
CA PRO A 247 5.09 -11.52 -13.94
C PRO A 247 6.41 -12.30 -14.12
N VAL A 248 7.50 -11.80 -13.54
CA VAL A 248 8.82 -12.44 -13.62
C VAL A 248 8.84 -13.73 -12.84
N LEU A 249 8.28 -13.75 -11.62
CA LEU A 249 8.18 -14.96 -10.80
C LEU A 249 7.38 -16.07 -11.48
N LEU A 250 6.32 -15.73 -12.20
CA LEU A 250 5.54 -16.70 -12.98
C LEU A 250 6.36 -17.29 -14.13
N LEU A 251 7.16 -16.48 -14.85
CA LEU A 251 8.09 -16.98 -15.87
C LEU A 251 9.15 -17.91 -15.29
N ARG A 252 9.77 -17.55 -14.16
CA ARG A 252 10.74 -18.39 -13.48
C ARG A 252 10.12 -19.72 -13.00
N ARG A 253 8.89 -19.69 -12.51
CA ARG A 253 8.13 -20.88 -12.14
C ARG A 253 7.85 -21.77 -13.35
N ALA A 254 7.45 -21.18 -14.50
CA ALA A 254 7.26 -21.91 -15.74
C ALA A 254 8.57 -22.55 -16.22
N GLN A 255 9.71 -21.87 -16.08
CA GLN A 255 11.04 -22.39 -16.38
C GLN A 255 11.39 -23.61 -15.50
N SER A 256 11.19 -23.48 -14.19
CA SER A 256 11.47 -24.57 -13.23
C SER A 256 10.61 -25.81 -13.48
N ASN A 257 9.38 -25.62 -13.96
CA ASN A 257 8.46 -26.70 -14.33
C ASN A 257 8.70 -27.27 -15.74
N GLY A 258 9.66 -26.72 -16.52
CA GLY A 258 9.98 -27.19 -17.86
C GLY A 258 8.94 -26.85 -18.93
N ASN A 259 8.04 -25.89 -18.68
CA ASN A 259 6.96 -25.49 -19.58
C ASN A 259 7.05 -24.02 -20.02
N LEU A 260 8.22 -23.38 -19.86
CA LEU A 260 8.45 -22.02 -20.34
C LEU A 260 8.52 -21.99 -21.87
N ASP A 261 7.75 -21.11 -22.48
CA ASP A 261 7.73 -20.92 -23.92
C ASP A 261 8.98 -20.18 -24.45
N PRO A 262 9.21 -20.16 -25.78
CA PRO A 262 10.39 -19.52 -26.36
C PRO A 262 10.47 -18.01 -26.13
N GLU A 263 9.33 -17.31 -26.03
CA GLU A 263 9.31 -15.88 -25.77
C GLU A 263 9.63 -15.57 -24.31
N GLY A 264 9.08 -16.35 -23.37
CA GLY A 264 9.44 -16.29 -21.95
C GLY A 264 10.92 -16.57 -21.71
N GLN A 265 11.55 -17.50 -22.47
CA GLN A 265 12.99 -17.74 -22.40
C GLN A 265 13.80 -16.50 -22.82
N LYS A 266 13.36 -15.77 -23.86
CA LYS A 266 14.01 -14.53 -24.28
C LYS A 266 13.87 -13.44 -23.22
N ILE A 267 12.67 -13.30 -22.64
CA ILE A 267 12.40 -12.32 -21.58
C ILE A 267 13.34 -12.59 -20.38
N LEU A 268 13.42 -13.82 -19.90
CA LEU A 268 14.32 -14.19 -18.81
C LEU A 268 15.81 -13.99 -19.16
N SER A 269 16.20 -14.24 -20.43
CA SER A 269 17.55 -13.95 -20.91
C SER A 269 17.86 -12.45 -20.90
N MET A 270 16.90 -11.60 -21.29
CA MET A 270 17.05 -10.13 -21.26
C MET A 270 17.14 -9.60 -19.83
N LEU A 271 16.34 -10.17 -18.90
CA LEU A 271 16.40 -9.84 -17.45
C LEU A 271 17.79 -10.14 -16.84
N GLY A 272 18.49 -11.17 -17.31
CA GLY A 272 19.86 -11.48 -16.90
C GLY A 272 20.93 -10.57 -17.52
N GLY A 273 20.55 -9.65 -18.39
CA GLY A 273 21.44 -8.71 -19.09
C GLY A 273 21.57 -7.36 -18.38
N ASP A 274 22.25 -6.42 -19.04
CA ASP A 274 22.39 -5.04 -18.56
C ASP A 274 21.16 -4.20 -18.92
N LEU A 275 20.37 -3.82 -17.92
CA LEU A 275 19.16 -2.97 -18.03
C LEU A 275 19.41 -1.50 -17.67
N SER A 276 20.67 -1.06 -17.56
CA SER A 276 21.01 0.32 -17.20
C SER A 276 20.56 1.34 -18.26
N SER A 277 20.49 0.93 -19.54
CA SER A 277 20.01 1.79 -20.62
C SER A 277 18.51 1.78 -20.73
N ASP A 278 17.91 2.98 -20.95
CA ASP A 278 16.44 3.11 -21.16
C ASP A 278 15.95 2.32 -22.37
N GLN A 279 16.79 2.15 -23.40
CA GLN A 279 16.45 1.36 -24.57
C GLN A 279 16.34 -0.14 -24.27
N ALA A 280 17.26 -0.70 -23.48
CA ALA A 280 17.23 -2.10 -23.09
C ALA A 280 16.01 -2.40 -22.19
N LEU A 281 15.76 -1.52 -21.22
CA LEU A 281 14.59 -1.63 -20.34
C LEU A 281 13.27 -1.54 -21.14
N ALA A 282 13.14 -0.54 -22.01
CA ALA A 282 11.93 -0.38 -22.82
C ALA A 282 11.67 -1.60 -23.72
N ALA A 283 12.70 -2.18 -24.34
CA ALA A 283 12.58 -3.38 -25.14
C ALA A 283 12.12 -4.61 -24.32
N LEU A 284 12.59 -4.75 -23.07
CA LEU A 284 12.16 -5.78 -22.16
C LEU A 284 10.70 -5.59 -21.73
N VAL A 285 10.34 -4.38 -21.32
CA VAL A 285 8.97 -4.03 -20.89
C VAL A 285 7.97 -4.27 -22.02
N GLU A 286 8.30 -3.89 -23.26
CA GLU A 286 7.43 -4.12 -24.42
C GLU A 286 7.14 -5.62 -24.64
N ARG A 287 8.19 -6.47 -24.59
CA ARG A 287 8.03 -7.93 -24.72
C ARG A 287 7.20 -8.51 -23.57
N LEU A 288 7.47 -8.06 -22.35
CA LEU A 288 6.75 -8.53 -21.18
C LEU A 288 5.26 -8.15 -21.26
N ARG A 289 4.93 -6.96 -21.75
CA ARG A 289 3.54 -6.51 -21.98
C ARG A 289 2.76 -7.40 -22.93
N GLU A 290 3.42 -7.86 -23.99
CA GLU A 290 2.80 -8.68 -25.03
C GLU A 290 2.71 -10.17 -24.63
N HIS A 291 3.41 -10.56 -23.58
CA HIS A 291 3.46 -11.94 -23.11
C HIS A 291 2.22 -12.30 -22.27
N ASP A 292 1.74 -13.54 -22.43
CA ASP A 292 0.57 -14.08 -21.69
C ASP A 292 0.70 -14.01 -20.18
N VAL A 293 1.93 -13.92 -19.63
CA VAL A 293 2.18 -13.81 -18.21
C VAL A 293 1.54 -12.58 -17.57
N VAL A 294 1.41 -11.49 -18.32
CA VAL A 294 0.72 -10.27 -17.83
C VAL A 294 -0.78 -10.53 -17.68
N SER A 295 -1.39 -11.30 -18.60
CA SER A 295 -2.78 -11.73 -18.47
C SER A 295 -2.98 -12.68 -17.30
N GLN A 296 -2.03 -13.57 -17.05
CA GLN A 296 -2.03 -14.46 -15.88
C GLN A 296 -1.91 -13.66 -14.57
N THR A 297 -1.06 -12.63 -14.55
CA THR A 297 -0.92 -11.74 -13.38
C THR A 297 -2.22 -10.97 -13.11
N ARG A 298 -2.89 -10.45 -14.15
CA ARG A 298 -4.21 -9.79 -14.01
C ARG A 298 -5.27 -10.74 -13.46
N GLU A 299 -5.24 -11.98 -13.91
CA GLU A 299 -6.17 -13.00 -13.41
C GLU A 299 -5.91 -13.32 -11.94
N LEU A 300 -4.66 -13.42 -11.51
CA LEU A 300 -4.31 -13.58 -10.09
C LEU A 300 -4.76 -12.37 -9.25
N ALA A 301 -4.58 -11.14 -9.74
CA ALA A 301 -5.09 -9.94 -9.06
C ALA A 301 -6.61 -10.01 -8.89
N ARG A 302 -7.34 -10.47 -9.93
CA ARG A 302 -8.80 -10.66 -9.87
C ARG A 302 -9.17 -11.71 -8.84
N GLN A 303 -8.51 -12.86 -8.84
CA GLN A 303 -8.77 -13.93 -7.86
C GLN A 303 -8.56 -13.46 -6.42
N TRP A 304 -7.53 -12.65 -6.15
CA TRP A 304 -7.34 -12.03 -4.84
C TRP A 304 -8.44 -11.03 -4.51
N CYS A 305 -8.88 -10.23 -5.47
CA CYS A 305 -10.00 -9.32 -5.32
C CYS A 305 -11.30 -10.08 -5.03
N ASP A 306 -11.62 -11.12 -5.80
CA ASP A 306 -12.81 -11.95 -5.60
C ASP A 306 -12.77 -12.63 -4.23
N SER A 307 -11.61 -13.16 -3.84
CA SER A 307 -11.43 -13.76 -2.52
C SER A 307 -11.57 -12.73 -1.38
N SER A 308 -11.27 -11.46 -1.61
CA SER A 308 -11.53 -10.42 -0.62
C SER A 308 -13.03 -10.19 -0.44
N LEU A 309 -13.79 -10.12 -1.54
CA LEU A 309 -15.24 -9.96 -1.50
C LEU A 309 -15.95 -11.13 -0.83
N GLU A 310 -15.45 -12.36 -1.00
CA GLU A 310 -15.97 -13.54 -0.30
C GLU A 310 -15.90 -13.39 1.22
N CYS A 311 -14.92 -12.67 1.77
CA CYS A 311 -14.81 -12.46 3.21
C CYS A 311 -15.97 -11.67 3.80
N ILE A 312 -16.61 -10.81 3.01
CA ILE A 312 -17.67 -9.90 3.44
C ILE A 312 -19.04 -10.28 2.87
N ALA A 313 -19.14 -11.40 2.15
CA ALA A 313 -20.38 -11.80 1.46
C ALA A 313 -21.58 -12.04 2.40
N ASP A 314 -21.29 -12.42 3.65
CA ASP A 314 -22.33 -12.67 4.66
C ASP A 314 -22.62 -11.43 5.54
N LEU A 315 -21.93 -10.32 5.34
CA LEU A 315 -22.20 -9.09 6.07
C LEU A 315 -23.48 -8.42 5.55
N PRO A 316 -24.21 -7.72 6.42
CA PRO A 316 -25.41 -6.99 6.00
C PRO A 316 -25.05 -5.90 4.98
N ASP A 317 -26.01 -5.62 4.10
CA ASP A 317 -25.94 -4.46 3.21
C ASP A 317 -25.85 -3.18 4.06
N GLY A 318 -24.77 -2.39 3.86
CA GLY A 318 -24.44 -1.22 4.66
C GLY A 318 -25.20 0.05 4.27
#